data_9f654bd4b856587446cc90cabf0fc5fe
#
_entry.id   9f654bd4b856587446cc90cabf0fc5fe
#
_cell.length_a   1.000
_cell.length_b   1.000
_cell.length_c   1.000
_cell.angle_alpha   90.00
_cell.angle_beta   90.00
_cell.angle_gamma   90.00
#
_symmetry.space_group_name_H-M   'P 1'
#
loop_
_entity.id
_entity.type
_entity.pdbx_description
1 polymer ?
#
loop_
_entity_poly.entity_id
_entity_poly.type
_entity_poly.pdbx_seq_one_letter_code
_entity_poly.pdbx_strand_id
1 'polypeptide(L)'
;ITNKCVLGSMLGKTTELELFVKQRYIWVSRITGGATANTLGQLAQTYVKRYLEEKLPKWRINKDHLPNVSQNERTALSVDIVVKSPKGNYCAVEVSFQVTTNSTIERKAGQAQSRQELLHTKGHKIAYVIDGAGNFARQSALKTICQYSDCTVSFRDNELDKLIEYIKRLDE
;
A
#
# COMPACT_ATOMS: atom_id res chain seq x y z
N ILE A 1 9.03 -40.86 -21.80
CA ILE A 1 9.22 -39.38 -21.63
C ILE A 1 8.01 -38.65 -22.23
N THR A 2 7.53 -39.05 -23.41
CA THR A 2 6.42 -38.34 -24.11
C THR A 2 5.08 -38.38 -23.38
N ASN A 3 4.79 -39.38 -22.58
CA ASN A 3 3.49 -39.52 -21.86
C ASN A 3 3.44 -38.81 -20.49
N LYS A 4 4.54 -38.24 -20.02
CA LYS A 4 4.61 -37.56 -18.71
C LYS A 4 5.00 -36.08 -18.82
N CYS A 5 5.32 -35.61 -20.01
CA CYS A 5 5.75 -34.23 -20.25
C CYS A 5 4.83 -33.54 -21.25
N VAL A 6 4.17 -32.47 -20.81
CA VAL A 6 3.27 -31.67 -21.67
C VAL A 6 3.97 -31.19 -22.95
N LEU A 7 5.23 -30.76 -22.85
CA LEU A 7 6.03 -30.36 -24.00
C LEU A 7 6.29 -31.51 -24.96
N GLY A 8 6.51 -32.74 -24.44
CA GLY A 8 6.72 -33.93 -25.25
C GLY A 8 5.53 -34.28 -26.15
N SER A 9 4.30 -34.03 -25.68
CA SER A 9 3.09 -34.26 -26.50
C SER A 9 2.89 -33.23 -27.62
N MET A 10 3.65 -32.12 -27.58
CA MET A 10 3.59 -31.04 -28.57
C MET A 10 4.75 -31.08 -29.60
N LEU A 11 5.62 -32.09 -29.51
CA LEU A 11 6.71 -32.27 -30.47
C LEU A 11 6.15 -32.47 -31.87
N GLY A 12 6.64 -31.69 -32.82
CA GLY A 12 6.16 -31.69 -34.21
C GLY A 12 4.88 -30.88 -34.46
N LYS A 13 4.24 -30.33 -33.42
CA LYS A 13 3.04 -29.51 -33.49
C LYS A 13 3.36 -28.04 -33.20
N THR A 14 3.93 -27.36 -34.20
CA THR A 14 4.45 -25.98 -34.04
C THR A 14 3.42 -25.01 -33.50
N THR A 15 2.20 -25.03 -34.01
CA THR A 15 1.13 -24.12 -33.59
C THR A 15 0.69 -24.34 -32.16
N GLU A 16 0.57 -25.61 -31.71
CA GLU A 16 0.24 -25.94 -30.32
C GLU A 16 1.38 -25.51 -29.37
N LEU A 17 2.62 -25.69 -29.75
CA LEU A 17 3.79 -25.28 -28.98
C LEU A 17 3.87 -23.76 -28.85
N GLU A 18 3.66 -23.01 -29.94
CA GLU A 18 3.64 -21.54 -29.90
C GLU A 18 2.53 -21.02 -29.00
N LEU A 19 1.34 -21.57 -29.09
CA LEU A 19 0.23 -21.18 -28.21
C LEU A 19 0.55 -21.46 -26.73
N PHE A 20 1.11 -22.63 -26.44
CA PHE A 20 1.53 -23.00 -25.09
C PHE A 20 2.60 -22.05 -24.54
N VAL A 21 3.63 -21.71 -25.34
CA VAL A 21 4.66 -20.77 -24.94
C VAL A 21 4.09 -19.38 -24.65
N LYS A 22 3.22 -18.86 -25.52
CA LYS A 22 2.53 -17.57 -25.34
C LYS A 22 1.70 -17.55 -24.05
N GLN A 23 0.92 -18.59 -23.80
CA GLN A 23 0.11 -18.71 -22.57
C GLN A 23 1.00 -18.75 -21.31
N ARG A 24 2.10 -19.52 -21.34
CA ARG A 24 3.05 -19.60 -20.23
C ARG A 24 3.77 -18.29 -20.00
N TYR A 25 4.16 -17.57 -21.04
CA TYR A 25 4.79 -16.26 -20.92
C TYR A 25 3.86 -15.26 -20.22
N ILE A 26 2.59 -15.19 -20.64
CA ILE A 26 1.59 -14.34 -20.01
C ILE A 26 1.40 -14.73 -18.54
N TRP A 27 1.35 -16.02 -18.23
CA TRP A 27 1.16 -16.50 -16.87
C TRP A 27 2.35 -16.19 -15.97
N VAL A 28 3.56 -16.45 -16.43
CA VAL A 28 4.81 -16.12 -15.70
C VAL A 28 4.96 -14.63 -15.50
N SER A 29 4.67 -13.81 -16.52
CA SER A 29 4.75 -12.35 -16.40
C SER A 29 3.78 -11.78 -15.38
N ARG A 30 2.58 -12.35 -15.25
CA ARG A 30 1.60 -11.96 -14.21
C ARG A 30 2.08 -12.33 -12.81
N ILE A 31 2.63 -13.53 -12.62
CA ILE A 31 3.18 -13.96 -11.32
C ILE A 31 4.37 -13.12 -10.95
N THR A 32 5.32 -12.92 -11.87
CA THR A 32 6.52 -12.14 -11.63
C THR A 32 6.18 -10.66 -11.36
N GLY A 33 5.26 -10.10 -12.14
CA GLY A 33 4.78 -8.72 -11.93
C GLY A 33 4.10 -8.54 -10.57
N GLY A 34 3.29 -9.50 -10.14
CA GLY A 34 2.64 -9.48 -8.82
C GLY A 34 3.65 -9.60 -7.67
N ALA A 35 4.62 -10.51 -7.78
CA ALA A 35 5.67 -10.67 -6.79
C ALA A 35 6.54 -9.39 -6.66
N THR A 36 6.92 -8.80 -7.78
CA THR A 36 7.68 -7.54 -7.82
C THR A 36 6.88 -6.39 -7.22
N ALA A 37 5.58 -6.27 -7.51
CA ALA A 37 4.71 -5.24 -6.96
C ALA A 37 4.59 -5.35 -5.42
N ASN A 38 4.47 -6.58 -4.90
CA ASN A 38 4.43 -6.80 -3.45
C ASN A 38 5.77 -6.43 -2.79
N THR A 39 6.89 -6.81 -3.38
CA THR A 39 8.23 -6.47 -2.88
C THR A 39 8.44 -4.95 -2.86
N LEU A 40 8.08 -4.25 -3.93
CA LEU A 40 8.16 -2.79 -4.01
C LEU A 40 7.25 -2.12 -2.98
N GLY A 41 6.05 -2.64 -2.77
CA GLY A 41 5.14 -2.16 -1.72
C GLY A 41 5.74 -2.29 -0.32
N GLN A 42 6.37 -3.42 0.00
CA GLN A 42 7.05 -3.63 1.28
C GLN A 42 8.28 -2.73 1.45
N LEU A 43 9.07 -2.54 0.39
CA LEU A 43 10.21 -1.62 0.42
C LEU A 43 9.75 -0.18 0.65
N ALA A 44 8.67 0.24 -0.01
CA ALA A 44 8.08 1.55 0.17
C ALA A 44 7.61 1.77 1.63
N GLN A 45 6.91 0.81 2.23
CA GLN A 45 6.52 0.86 3.64
C GLN A 45 7.73 0.94 4.56
N THR A 46 8.77 0.15 4.30
CA THR A 46 10.01 0.15 5.09
C THR A 46 10.73 1.50 4.99
N TYR A 47 10.78 2.09 3.80
CA TYR A 47 11.37 3.41 3.59
C TYR A 47 10.65 4.49 4.40
N VAL A 48 9.33 4.59 4.24
CA VAL A 48 8.52 5.58 4.99
C VAL A 48 8.66 5.37 6.50
N LYS A 49 8.62 4.12 6.97
CA LYS A 49 8.79 3.81 8.39
C LYS A 49 10.14 4.31 8.92
N ARG A 50 11.24 4.01 8.24
CA ARG A 50 12.58 4.48 8.63
C ARG A 50 12.68 6.01 8.63
N TYR A 51 12.10 6.67 7.63
CA TYR A 51 12.06 8.12 7.57
C TYR A 51 11.34 8.73 8.78
N LEU A 52 10.19 8.15 9.14
CA LEU A 52 9.45 8.57 10.34
C LEU A 52 10.25 8.32 11.62
N GLU A 53 10.88 7.16 11.78
CA GLU A 53 11.70 6.80 12.95
C GLU A 53 12.88 7.77 13.12
N GLU A 54 13.53 8.14 12.03
CA GLU A 54 14.66 9.09 12.05
C GLU A 54 14.23 10.51 12.49
N LYS A 55 13.11 10.99 11.93
CA LYS A 55 12.62 12.36 12.16
C LYS A 55 11.79 12.53 13.43
N LEU A 56 11.29 11.44 13.99
CA LEU A 56 10.42 11.39 15.18
C LEU A 56 10.96 10.46 16.28
N PRO A 57 12.18 10.69 16.80
CA PRO A 57 12.86 9.74 17.70
C PRO A 57 12.15 9.51 19.04
N LYS A 58 11.25 10.41 19.45
CA LYS A 58 10.45 10.28 20.68
C LYS A 58 9.08 9.60 20.45
N TRP A 59 8.76 9.29 19.23
CA TRP A 59 7.48 8.70 18.84
C TRP A 59 7.61 7.18 18.66
N ARG A 60 6.55 6.43 18.90
CA ARG A 60 6.51 5.00 18.58
C ARG A 60 5.97 4.79 17.19
N ILE A 61 6.72 4.07 16.35
CA ILE A 61 6.37 3.81 14.96
C ILE A 61 6.43 2.31 14.73
N ASN A 62 5.25 1.68 14.61
CA ASN A 62 5.10 0.25 14.56
C ASN A 62 4.15 -0.18 13.41
N LYS A 63 4.12 -1.48 13.13
CA LYS A 63 3.06 -2.17 12.39
C LYS A 63 1.94 -2.68 13.32
N ASP A 64 1.74 -2.05 14.45
CA ASP A 64 0.77 -2.48 15.43
C ASP A 64 -0.65 -2.05 15.06
N HIS A 65 -1.61 -2.68 15.71
CA HIS A 65 -3.00 -2.31 15.59
C HIS A 65 -3.26 -1.02 16.40
N LEU A 66 -4.16 -0.21 15.87
CA LEU A 66 -4.66 0.94 16.60
C LEU A 66 -5.54 0.45 17.77
N PRO A 67 -5.37 1.01 18.98
CA PRO A 67 -6.16 0.59 20.12
C PRO A 67 -7.65 0.93 19.91
N ASN A 68 -8.52 -0.02 20.25
CA ASN A 68 -9.98 0.12 20.20
C ASN A 68 -10.56 0.42 18.80
N VAL A 69 -9.83 0.11 17.74
CA VAL A 69 -10.29 0.25 16.36
C VAL A 69 -10.44 -1.13 15.74
N SER A 70 -11.67 -1.56 15.50
CA SER A 70 -11.98 -2.80 14.80
C SER A 70 -12.88 -2.54 13.61
N GLN A 71 -12.66 -3.26 12.53
CA GLN A 71 -13.43 -3.10 11.30
C GLN A 71 -14.83 -3.72 11.40
N ASN A 72 -15.02 -4.76 12.21
CA ASN A 72 -16.27 -5.51 12.38
C ASN A 72 -16.41 -6.04 13.81
N GLU A 73 -16.10 -5.25 14.85
CA GLU A 73 -16.11 -5.65 16.28
C GLU A 73 -15.20 -6.86 16.63
N ARG A 74 -14.74 -7.62 15.63
CA ARG A 74 -13.94 -8.84 15.81
C ARG A 74 -12.55 -8.77 15.20
N THR A 75 -12.33 -7.88 14.22
CA THR A 75 -11.04 -7.83 13.50
C THR A 75 -10.44 -6.45 13.66
N ALA A 76 -9.23 -6.38 14.23
CA ALA A 76 -8.49 -5.12 14.35
C ALA A 76 -8.26 -4.48 12.98
N LEU A 77 -8.40 -3.15 12.89
CA LEU A 77 -8.12 -2.43 11.65
C LEU A 77 -6.62 -2.53 11.33
N SER A 78 -6.31 -3.20 10.21
CA SER A 78 -4.94 -3.27 9.71
C SER A 78 -4.59 -2.01 8.94
N VAL A 79 -3.46 -1.39 9.29
CA VAL A 79 -2.86 -0.25 8.59
C VAL A 79 -1.38 -0.54 8.31
N ASP A 80 -0.79 0.18 7.36
CA ASP A 80 0.61 -0.11 6.98
C ASP A 80 1.59 0.34 8.07
N ILE A 81 1.37 1.49 8.70
CA ILE A 81 2.20 2.03 9.79
C ILE A 81 1.29 2.72 10.81
N VAL A 82 1.55 2.52 12.09
CA VAL A 82 0.94 3.24 13.21
C VAL A 82 1.98 4.15 13.85
N VAL A 83 1.68 5.41 13.95
CA VAL A 83 2.49 6.41 14.65
C VAL A 83 1.79 6.80 15.95
N LYS A 84 2.44 6.58 17.08
CA LYS A 84 1.96 6.99 18.40
C LYS A 84 2.80 8.12 18.95
N SER A 85 2.16 9.20 19.33
CA SER A 85 2.81 10.36 19.92
C SER A 85 3.21 10.14 21.38
N PRO A 86 4.12 10.95 21.93
CA PRO A 86 4.43 10.96 23.37
C PRO A 86 3.22 11.26 24.26
N LYS A 87 2.28 12.09 23.80
CA LYS A 87 1.03 12.39 24.53
C LYS A 87 -0.06 11.32 24.35
N GLY A 88 0.19 10.30 23.53
CA GLY A 88 -0.73 9.18 23.35
C GLY A 88 -1.68 9.31 22.15
N ASN A 89 -1.52 10.33 21.32
CA ASN A 89 -2.29 10.50 20.07
C ASN A 89 -1.81 9.53 18.98
N TYR A 90 -2.70 9.11 18.09
CA TYR A 90 -2.37 8.14 17.05
C TYR A 90 -2.65 8.69 15.65
N CYS A 91 -1.77 8.35 14.73
CA CYS A 91 -1.97 8.53 13.30
C CYS A 91 -1.72 7.20 12.58
N ALA A 92 -2.68 6.77 11.78
CA ALA A 92 -2.52 5.69 10.82
C ALA A 92 -1.85 6.24 9.56
N VAL A 93 -0.82 5.58 9.05
CA VAL A 93 -0.20 5.96 7.77
C VAL A 93 -0.32 4.79 6.80
N GLU A 94 -1.04 5.03 5.72
CA GLU A 94 -1.20 4.11 4.59
C GLU A 94 -0.19 4.44 3.51
N VAL A 95 0.49 3.43 2.99
CA VAL A 95 1.55 3.59 1.99
C VAL A 95 1.14 2.89 0.70
N SER A 96 1.31 3.57 -0.44
CA SER A 96 1.06 2.99 -1.75
C SER A 96 2.10 3.46 -2.77
N PHE A 97 2.90 2.51 -3.25
CA PHE A 97 3.84 2.74 -4.34
C PHE A 97 3.59 1.75 -5.47
N GLN A 98 3.34 2.24 -6.69
CA GLN A 98 3.04 1.40 -7.84
C GLN A 98 3.67 1.94 -9.12
N VAL A 99 4.45 1.11 -9.78
CA VAL A 99 5.04 1.44 -11.09
C VAL A 99 4.00 1.34 -12.21
N THR A 100 3.15 0.32 -12.15
CA THR A 100 2.07 0.07 -13.13
C THR A 100 0.72 0.16 -12.46
N THR A 101 -0.31 0.51 -13.24
CA THR A 101 -1.70 0.55 -12.75
C THR A 101 -2.17 -0.83 -12.31
N ASN A 102 -2.69 -0.90 -11.09
CA ASN A 102 -3.42 -2.07 -10.58
C ASN A 102 -4.62 -1.62 -9.72
N SER A 103 -5.40 -2.56 -9.22
CA SER A 103 -6.60 -2.27 -8.42
C SER A 103 -6.32 -1.87 -6.96
N THR A 104 -5.08 -1.83 -6.53
CA THR A 104 -4.74 -1.55 -5.10
C THR A 104 -5.12 -0.13 -4.71
N ILE A 105 -4.83 0.87 -5.56
CA ILE A 105 -5.19 2.26 -5.26
C ILE A 105 -6.70 2.47 -5.25
N GLU A 106 -7.43 1.78 -6.15
CA GLU A 106 -8.90 1.83 -6.21
C GLU A 106 -9.52 1.20 -4.96
N ARG A 107 -8.96 0.08 -4.48
CA ARG A 107 -9.39 -0.55 -3.24
C ARG A 107 -9.11 0.35 -2.02
N LYS A 108 -7.95 1.01 -1.95
CA LYS A 108 -7.65 1.98 -0.89
C LYS A 108 -8.60 3.18 -0.95
N ALA A 109 -8.91 3.69 -2.14
CA ALA A 109 -9.87 4.78 -2.33
C ALA A 109 -11.29 4.38 -1.87
N GLY A 110 -11.76 3.20 -2.25
CA GLY A 110 -13.06 2.69 -1.82
C GLY A 110 -13.19 2.49 -0.29
N GLN A 111 -12.09 2.37 0.42
CA GLN A 111 -12.06 2.22 1.88
C GLN A 111 -11.74 3.54 2.61
N ALA A 112 -11.32 4.60 1.92
CA ALA A 112 -10.77 5.79 2.54
C ALA A 112 -11.77 6.48 3.46
N GLN A 113 -13.00 6.69 3.00
CA GLN A 113 -14.06 7.34 3.78
C GLN A 113 -14.37 6.56 5.06
N SER A 114 -14.71 5.29 4.96
CA SER A 114 -15.08 4.48 6.11
C SER A 114 -13.92 4.32 7.11
N ARG A 115 -12.68 4.30 6.63
CA ARG A 115 -11.49 4.28 7.50
C ARG A 115 -11.31 5.61 8.23
N GLN A 116 -11.44 6.74 7.54
CA GLN A 116 -11.33 8.05 8.17
C GLN A 116 -12.41 8.24 9.23
N GLU A 117 -13.67 7.96 8.90
CA GLU A 117 -14.80 8.06 9.84
C GLU A 117 -14.55 7.20 11.09
N LEU A 118 -14.15 5.93 10.89
CA LEU A 118 -13.87 5.01 12.00
C LEU A 118 -12.73 5.51 12.89
N LEU A 119 -11.65 6.02 12.30
CA LEU A 119 -10.49 6.52 13.03
C LEU A 119 -10.84 7.81 13.79
N HIS A 120 -11.56 8.73 13.16
CA HIS A 120 -11.99 9.97 13.77
C HIS A 120 -12.94 9.77 14.97
N THR A 121 -13.84 8.77 14.93
CA THR A 121 -14.69 8.43 16.09
C THR A 121 -13.88 8.01 17.32
N LYS A 122 -12.64 7.58 17.13
CA LYS A 122 -11.71 7.19 18.20
C LYS A 122 -10.63 8.27 18.49
N GLY A 123 -10.76 9.45 17.88
CA GLY A 123 -9.81 10.54 18.03
C GLY A 123 -8.47 10.30 17.31
N HIS A 124 -8.41 9.34 16.39
CA HIS A 124 -7.21 9.03 15.62
C HIS A 124 -7.24 9.71 14.26
N LYS A 125 -6.07 9.89 13.66
CA LYS A 125 -5.88 10.52 12.36
C LYS A 125 -5.40 9.52 11.30
N ILE A 126 -5.59 9.86 10.02
CA ILE A 126 -5.14 9.03 8.90
C ILE A 126 -4.39 9.87 7.87
N ALA A 127 -3.21 9.39 7.49
CA ALA A 127 -2.40 9.97 6.43
C ALA A 127 -2.11 8.93 5.34
N TYR A 128 -1.86 9.42 4.13
CA TYR A 128 -1.47 8.58 3.00
C TYR A 128 -0.16 9.06 2.40
N VAL A 129 0.74 8.11 2.12
CA VAL A 129 1.95 8.33 1.31
C VAL A 129 1.78 7.58 0.00
N ILE A 130 1.64 8.32 -1.10
CA ILE A 130 1.27 7.74 -2.40
C ILE A 130 2.23 8.23 -3.48
N ASP A 131 2.83 7.29 -4.22
CA ASP A 131 3.69 7.62 -5.34
C ASP A 131 3.71 6.50 -6.41
N GLY A 132 4.38 6.80 -7.52
CA GLY A 132 4.54 5.91 -8.65
C GLY A 132 3.51 6.15 -9.76
N ALA A 133 3.97 6.00 -11.01
CA ALA A 133 3.19 6.28 -12.21
C ALA A 133 1.84 5.51 -12.25
N GLY A 134 1.83 4.30 -11.72
CA GLY A 134 0.62 3.47 -11.66
C GLY A 134 -0.47 4.06 -10.77
N ASN A 135 -0.11 4.70 -9.66
CA ASN A 135 -1.05 5.40 -8.80
C ASN A 135 -1.54 6.70 -9.45
N PHE A 136 -0.65 7.51 -10.01
CA PHE A 136 -1.01 8.78 -10.64
C PHE A 136 -1.88 8.64 -11.89
N ALA A 137 -1.86 7.50 -12.56
CA ALA A 137 -2.77 7.21 -13.67
C ALA A 137 -4.25 7.06 -13.22
N ARG A 138 -4.53 6.96 -11.91
CA ARG A 138 -5.86 6.78 -11.32
C ARG A 138 -6.31 8.02 -10.54
N GLN A 139 -6.47 9.13 -11.25
CA GLN A 139 -6.77 10.44 -10.64
C GLN A 139 -8.04 10.47 -9.79
N SER A 140 -9.12 9.76 -10.18
CA SER A 140 -10.34 9.70 -9.38
C SER A 140 -10.12 9.02 -8.03
N ALA A 141 -9.35 7.94 -8.00
CA ALA A 141 -9.00 7.26 -6.76
C ALA A 141 -8.12 8.15 -5.86
N LEU A 142 -7.13 8.85 -6.44
CA LEU A 142 -6.32 9.81 -5.70
C LEU A 142 -7.16 10.94 -5.10
N LYS A 143 -8.08 11.51 -5.90
CA LYS A 143 -8.98 12.57 -5.42
C LYS A 143 -9.80 12.09 -4.22
N THR A 144 -10.35 10.89 -4.29
CA THR A 144 -11.12 10.30 -3.17
C THR A 144 -10.24 10.12 -1.94
N ILE A 145 -9.01 9.62 -2.08
CA ILE A 145 -8.10 9.47 -0.94
C ILE A 145 -7.76 10.83 -0.34
N CYS A 146 -7.42 11.84 -1.17
CA CYS A 146 -7.14 13.18 -0.67
C CYS A 146 -8.35 13.82 0.05
N GLN A 147 -9.57 13.51 -0.37
CA GLN A 147 -10.78 13.99 0.27
C GLN A 147 -11.00 13.36 1.65
N TYR A 148 -10.67 12.09 1.81
CA TYR A 148 -10.88 11.30 3.02
C TYR A 148 -9.58 10.95 3.73
N SER A 149 -8.65 11.92 3.78
CA SER A 149 -7.42 11.84 4.55
C SER A 149 -7.15 13.15 5.29
N ASP A 150 -6.46 13.08 6.39
CA ASP A 150 -6.02 14.27 7.13
C ASP A 150 -4.73 14.85 6.54
N CYS A 151 -3.91 14.00 5.89
CA CYS A 151 -2.69 14.38 5.21
C CYS A 151 -2.39 13.39 4.08
N THR A 152 -2.11 13.89 2.88
CA THR A 152 -1.66 13.05 1.75
C THR A 152 -0.42 13.66 1.13
N VAL A 153 0.63 12.87 1.01
CA VAL A 153 1.94 13.28 0.48
C VAL A 153 2.51 12.25 -0.49
N SER A 154 3.50 12.66 -1.29
CA SER A 154 4.32 11.75 -2.10
C SER A 154 5.58 11.28 -1.36
N PHE A 155 6.42 10.47 -2.03
CA PHE A 155 7.69 9.97 -1.46
C PHE A 155 8.85 10.96 -1.57
N ARG A 156 8.62 12.18 -2.05
CA ARG A 156 9.66 13.21 -2.10
C ARG A 156 9.98 13.71 -0.69
N ASP A 157 11.25 13.93 -0.40
CA ASP A 157 11.70 14.30 0.95
C ASP A 157 10.96 15.54 1.49
N ASN A 158 10.79 16.57 0.66
CA ASN A 158 10.05 17.79 1.05
C ASN A 158 8.55 17.54 1.32
N GLU A 159 7.96 16.50 0.73
CA GLU A 159 6.59 16.07 1.00
C GLU A 159 6.53 15.22 2.28
N LEU A 160 7.48 14.32 2.46
CA LEU A 160 7.60 13.56 3.70
C LEU A 160 7.88 14.48 4.91
N ASP A 161 8.63 15.57 4.73
CA ASP A 161 8.81 16.57 5.78
C ASP A 161 7.47 17.25 6.16
N LYS A 162 6.56 17.51 5.20
CA LYS A 162 5.20 18.00 5.50
C LYS A 162 4.39 16.98 6.32
N LEU A 163 4.55 15.69 6.03
CA LEU A 163 3.94 14.64 6.86
C LEU A 163 4.48 14.67 8.28
N ILE A 164 5.79 14.84 8.46
CA ILE A 164 6.42 14.99 9.77
C ILE A 164 5.86 16.19 10.54
N GLU A 165 5.74 17.34 9.87
CA GLU A 165 5.15 18.55 10.48
C GLU A 165 3.68 18.33 10.87
N TYR A 166 2.90 17.69 9.99
CA TYR A 166 1.52 17.32 10.29
C TYR A 166 1.44 16.42 11.53
N ILE A 167 2.26 15.36 11.58
CA ILE A 167 2.28 14.43 12.70
C ILE A 167 2.66 15.14 14.00
N LYS A 168 3.64 16.04 14.00
CA LYS A 168 4.05 16.79 15.19
C LYS A 168 2.91 17.62 15.78
N ARG A 169 2.04 18.18 14.95
CA ARG A 169 0.86 18.96 15.39
C ARG A 169 -0.21 18.12 16.11
N LEU A 170 -0.13 16.80 16.07
CA LEU A 170 -1.06 15.96 16.84
C LEU A 170 -0.90 16.12 18.36
N ASP A 171 0.23 16.64 18.79
CA ASP A 171 0.53 16.90 20.20
C ASP A 171 0.40 18.39 20.59
N GLU A 172 0.03 19.25 19.66
CA GLU A 172 -0.29 20.66 19.93
C GLU A 172 -1.74 20.78 20.45
#